data_fa2a19f1d1322d40aa64778271c9e92c
#
_entry.id   fa2a19f1d1322d40aa64778271c9e92c
#
_cell.length_a   1.000
_cell.length_b   1.000
_cell.length_c   1.000
_cell.angle_alpha   90.00
_cell.angle_beta   90.00
_cell.angle_gamma   90.00
#
_symmetry.space_group_name_H-M   'P 1'
#
loop_
_entity.id
_entity.type
_entity.pdbx_description
1 polymer ?
#
loop_
_entity_poly.entity_id
_entity_poly.type
_entity_poly.pdbx_seq_one_letter_code
_entity_poly.pdbx_strand_id
1 'polypeptide(L)'
;MNLEQDQPYIDRALKGDMNAFAFLVDRYKHMVFTLAMRMVKNREEAEEISQDTFLKVYNALDGFKGGAKFSTWVYKIAYYRSLDYIKKLGRTPKLSPIEGLVENSIVEEKGILDKLEQIEKKGIIKEALQFLPGDDGILITLHYFEELSLQEISEIVEINVNNVKVKLFRARKRLHQILINKLEPEIISSYARR
;
A
#
# COMPACT_ATOMS: atom_id res chain seq x y z
N MET A 1 3.66 14.04 1.23
CA MET A 1 2.43 14.74 0.75
C MET A 1 1.85 15.53 1.91
N ASN A 2 1.61 16.84 1.74
CA ASN A 2 1.34 17.76 2.84
C ASN A 2 -0.17 18.03 2.99
N LEU A 3 -0.70 17.93 4.22
CA LEU A 3 -2.07 18.30 4.60
C LEU A 3 -2.45 19.72 4.13
N GLU A 4 -1.52 20.66 4.20
CA GLU A 4 -1.72 22.05 3.80
C GLU A 4 -2.07 22.24 2.31
N GLN A 5 -1.69 21.29 1.45
CA GLN A 5 -1.94 21.40 0.01
C GLN A 5 -3.35 20.90 -0.40
N ASP A 6 -3.97 20.01 0.40
CA ASP A 6 -5.29 19.44 0.08
C ASP A 6 -6.43 20.25 0.70
N GLN A 7 -6.19 20.90 1.85
CA GLN A 7 -7.22 21.58 2.63
C GLN A 7 -8.05 22.60 1.82
N PRO A 8 -7.46 23.44 0.96
CA PRO A 8 -8.26 24.38 0.16
C PRO A 8 -9.23 23.69 -0.80
N TYR A 9 -8.84 22.54 -1.34
CA TYR A 9 -9.71 21.76 -2.24
C TYR A 9 -10.78 20.99 -1.47
N ILE A 10 -10.46 20.48 -0.28
CA ILE A 10 -11.43 19.84 0.62
C ILE A 10 -12.50 20.83 1.03
N ASP A 11 -12.12 22.03 1.47
CA ASP A 11 -13.05 23.08 1.90
C ASP A 11 -13.99 23.55 0.77
N ARG A 12 -13.49 23.60 -0.46
CA ARG A 12 -14.29 23.94 -1.65
C ARG A 12 -15.22 22.79 -2.04
N ALA A 13 -14.72 21.56 -2.01
CA ALA A 13 -15.53 20.38 -2.30
C ALA A 13 -16.69 20.20 -1.31
N LEU A 14 -16.46 20.47 -0.02
CA LEU A 14 -17.49 20.51 1.02
C LEU A 14 -18.59 21.55 0.77
N LYS A 15 -18.27 22.63 0.02
CA LYS A 15 -19.22 23.65 -0.42
C LYS A 15 -19.89 23.31 -1.75
N GLY A 16 -19.69 22.10 -2.27
CA GLY A 16 -20.29 21.62 -3.51
C GLY A 16 -19.50 21.93 -4.79
N ASP A 17 -18.24 22.41 -4.67
CA ASP A 17 -17.37 22.63 -5.82
C ASP A 17 -16.84 21.29 -6.38
N MET A 18 -17.51 20.81 -7.42
CA MET A 18 -17.15 19.54 -8.07
C MET A 18 -15.78 19.58 -8.75
N ASN A 19 -15.29 20.76 -9.19
CA ASN A 19 -13.97 20.89 -9.78
C ASN A 19 -12.88 20.71 -8.73
N ALA A 20 -13.11 21.20 -7.52
CA ALA A 20 -12.20 20.97 -6.39
C ALA A 20 -12.14 19.49 -6.01
N PHE A 21 -13.29 18.80 -6.02
CA PHE A 21 -13.29 17.35 -5.79
C PHE A 21 -12.62 16.58 -6.92
N ALA A 22 -12.86 16.93 -8.17
CA ALA A 22 -12.21 16.32 -9.34
C ALA A 22 -10.68 16.45 -9.26
N PHE A 23 -10.16 17.58 -8.76
CA PHE A 23 -8.72 17.75 -8.51
C PHE A 23 -8.20 16.74 -7.47
N LEU A 24 -8.91 16.53 -6.37
CA LEU A 24 -8.55 15.51 -5.37
C LEU A 24 -8.58 14.11 -5.96
N VAL A 25 -9.60 13.78 -6.77
CA VAL A 25 -9.68 12.50 -7.48
C VAL A 25 -8.47 12.32 -8.40
N ASP A 26 -8.14 13.31 -9.22
CA ASP A 26 -7.01 13.23 -10.16
C ASP A 26 -5.69 13.03 -9.43
N ARG A 27 -5.52 13.70 -8.30
CA ARG A 27 -4.33 13.60 -7.45
C ARG A 27 -4.13 12.21 -6.85
N TYR A 28 -5.22 11.54 -6.44
CA TYR A 28 -5.17 10.29 -5.67
C TYR A 28 -5.58 9.04 -6.46
N LYS A 29 -6.07 9.16 -7.71
CA LYS A 29 -6.56 8.03 -8.50
C LYS A 29 -5.52 6.91 -8.70
N HIS A 30 -4.27 7.27 -8.98
CA HIS A 30 -3.21 6.28 -9.19
C HIS A 30 -2.86 5.51 -7.91
N MET A 31 -2.86 6.21 -6.79
CA MET A 31 -2.64 5.67 -5.46
C MET A 31 -3.73 4.63 -5.09
N VAL A 32 -4.99 5.02 -5.24
CA VAL A 32 -6.15 4.16 -4.96
C VAL A 32 -6.16 2.95 -5.88
N PHE A 33 -5.98 3.16 -7.19
CA PHE A 33 -5.93 2.07 -8.17
C PHE A 33 -4.79 1.09 -7.89
N THR A 34 -3.60 1.59 -7.55
CA THR A 34 -2.45 0.73 -7.24
C THR A 34 -2.73 -0.15 -6.02
N LEU A 35 -3.34 0.40 -4.96
CA LEU A 35 -3.73 -0.36 -3.78
C LEU A 35 -4.78 -1.43 -4.14
N ALA A 36 -5.85 -1.05 -4.81
CA ALA A 36 -6.90 -1.96 -5.22
C ALA A 36 -6.35 -3.09 -6.11
N MET A 37 -5.53 -2.76 -7.12
CA MET A 37 -4.91 -3.73 -8.02
C MET A 37 -4.03 -4.75 -7.29
N ARG A 38 -3.33 -4.34 -6.23
CA ARG A 38 -2.54 -5.26 -5.40
C ARG A 38 -3.41 -6.20 -4.58
N MET A 39 -4.58 -5.74 -4.16
CA MET A 39 -5.50 -6.54 -3.35
C MET A 39 -6.27 -7.56 -4.18
N VAL A 40 -6.81 -7.16 -5.33
CA VAL A 40 -7.68 -8.04 -6.14
C VAL A 40 -6.95 -8.73 -7.28
N LYS A 41 -5.80 -8.20 -7.74
CA LYS A 41 -4.97 -8.74 -8.84
C LYS A 41 -5.74 -8.86 -10.17
N ASN A 42 -6.80 -8.11 -10.33
CA ASN A 42 -7.62 -8.01 -11.53
C ASN A 42 -7.88 -6.53 -11.82
N ARG A 43 -7.65 -6.12 -13.08
CA ARG A 43 -7.71 -4.71 -13.48
C ARG A 43 -9.13 -4.15 -13.40
N GLU A 44 -10.11 -4.89 -13.91
CA GLU A 44 -11.50 -4.45 -13.97
C GLU A 44 -12.06 -4.29 -12.54
N GLU A 45 -11.79 -5.29 -11.68
CA GLU A 45 -12.15 -5.23 -10.25
C GLU A 45 -11.48 -4.02 -9.55
N ALA A 46 -10.21 -3.74 -9.86
CA ALA A 46 -9.48 -2.61 -9.29
C ALA A 46 -10.05 -1.26 -9.77
N GLU A 47 -10.49 -1.16 -11.02
CA GLU A 47 -11.15 0.02 -11.57
C GLU A 47 -12.51 0.26 -10.87
N GLU A 48 -13.33 -0.80 -10.69
CA GLU A 48 -14.60 -0.72 -9.96
C GLU A 48 -14.40 -0.27 -8.50
N ILE A 49 -13.45 -0.91 -7.78
CA ILE A 49 -13.13 -0.53 -6.40
C ILE A 49 -12.66 0.92 -6.31
N SER A 50 -11.87 1.37 -7.29
CA SER A 50 -11.37 2.75 -7.31
C SER A 50 -12.50 3.76 -7.47
N GLN A 51 -13.45 3.51 -8.35
CA GLN A 51 -14.65 4.34 -8.52
C GLN A 51 -15.48 4.37 -7.24
N ASP A 52 -15.80 3.20 -6.68
CA ASP A 52 -16.51 3.05 -5.41
C ASP A 52 -15.82 3.76 -4.26
N THR A 53 -14.48 3.72 -4.22
CA THR A 53 -13.69 4.43 -3.22
C THR A 53 -13.92 5.93 -3.30
N PHE A 54 -13.86 6.55 -4.49
CA PHE A 54 -14.05 7.99 -4.61
C PHE A 54 -15.50 8.41 -4.38
N LEU A 55 -16.48 7.58 -4.73
CA LEU A 55 -17.87 7.80 -4.33
C LEU A 55 -18.01 7.80 -2.80
N LYS A 56 -17.36 6.86 -2.12
CA LYS A 56 -17.37 6.81 -0.65
C LYS A 56 -16.62 7.99 -0.03
N VAL A 57 -15.49 8.39 -0.60
CA VAL A 57 -14.72 9.58 -0.19
C VAL A 57 -15.60 10.82 -0.29
N TYR A 58 -16.29 11.02 -1.41
CA TYR A 58 -17.19 12.17 -1.60
C TYR A 58 -18.30 12.21 -0.54
N ASN A 59 -18.99 11.08 -0.37
CA ASN A 59 -20.11 10.97 0.56
C ASN A 59 -19.70 11.05 2.05
N ALA A 60 -18.44 10.83 2.36
CA ALA A 60 -17.92 10.86 3.73
C ALA A 60 -16.99 12.05 4.00
N LEU A 61 -16.87 12.98 3.04
CA LEU A 61 -15.91 14.08 3.09
C LEU A 61 -16.14 15.03 4.28
N ASP A 62 -17.37 15.24 4.68
CA ASP A 62 -17.78 16.01 5.87
C ASP A 62 -17.29 15.39 7.19
N GLY A 63 -17.04 14.08 7.19
CA GLY A 63 -16.46 13.34 8.30
C GLY A 63 -14.94 13.47 8.42
N PHE A 64 -14.26 14.00 7.42
CA PHE A 64 -12.80 14.21 7.50
C PHE A 64 -12.45 15.37 8.43
N LYS A 65 -11.90 15.06 9.61
CA LYS A 65 -11.60 16.04 10.68
C LYS A 65 -10.15 16.56 10.68
N GLY A 66 -9.32 16.17 9.70
CA GLY A 66 -7.92 16.59 9.62
C GLY A 66 -6.99 15.96 10.67
N GLY A 67 -7.43 14.94 11.41
CA GLY A 67 -6.61 14.23 12.41
C GLY A 67 -5.49 13.38 11.80
N ALA A 68 -5.56 13.10 10.51
CA ALA A 68 -4.54 12.42 9.72
C ALA A 68 -4.39 13.13 8.37
N LYS A 69 -3.37 12.76 7.58
CA LYS A 69 -3.26 13.24 6.19
C LYS A 69 -4.48 12.78 5.37
N PHE A 70 -4.94 13.61 4.45
CA PHE A 70 -6.06 13.25 3.56
C PHE A 70 -5.74 11.98 2.75
N SER A 71 -4.50 11.83 2.28
CA SER A 71 -4.03 10.60 1.62
C SER A 71 -4.20 9.36 2.50
N THR A 72 -3.83 9.43 3.79
CA THR A 72 -3.98 8.32 4.75
C THR A 72 -5.45 7.94 4.93
N TRP A 73 -6.34 8.94 5.02
CA TRP A 73 -7.78 8.72 5.12
C TRP A 73 -8.36 8.09 3.85
N VAL A 74 -7.96 8.56 2.66
CA VAL A 74 -8.36 7.96 1.37
C VAL A 74 -7.84 6.53 1.26
N TYR A 75 -6.57 6.26 1.65
CA TYR A 75 -6.01 4.91 1.68
C TYR A 75 -6.83 3.96 2.55
N LYS A 76 -7.23 4.43 3.73
CA LYS A 76 -8.07 3.63 4.63
C LYS A 76 -9.38 3.23 3.96
N ILE A 77 -10.07 4.18 3.33
CA ILE A 77 -11.31 3.90 2.60
C ILE A 77 -11.05 2.89 1.47
N ALA A 78 -10.02 3.08 0.65
CA ALA A 78 -9.67 2.18 -0.45
C ALA A 78 -9.34 0.76 0.04
N TYR A 79 -8.61 0.64 1.14
CA TYR A 79 -8.26 -0.64 1.76
C TYR A 79 -9.52 -1.42 2.18
N TYR A 80 -10.43 -0.77 2.91
CA TYR A 80 -11.65 -1.44 3.36
C TYR A 80 -12.62 -1.72 2.21
N ARG A 81 -12.73 -0.85 1.22
CA ARG A 81 -13.54 -1.13 0.01
C ARG A 81 -13.02 -2.36 -0.73
N SER A 82 -11.68 -2.50 -0.84
CA SER A 82 -11.08 -3.68 -1.45
C SER A 82 -11.35 -4.95 -0.63
N LEU A 83 -11.28 -4.89 0.71
CA LEU A 83 -11.61 -6.02 1.58
C LEU A 83 -13.07 -6.43 1.45
N ASP A 84 -14.00 -5.47 1.43
CA ASP A 84 -15.43 -5.74 1.27
C ASP A 84 -15.73 -6.37 -0.08
N TYR A 85 -15.07 -5.89 -1.14
CA TYR A 85 -15.20 -6.45 -2.48
C TYR A 85 -14.72 -7.93 -2.52
N ILE A 86 -13.55 -8.22 -1.95
CA ILE A 86 -12.99 -9.57 -1.86
C ILE A 86 -13.96 -10.50 -1.11
N LYS A 87 -14.50 -10.04 0.03
CA LYS A 87 -15.50 -10.80 0.81
C LYS A 87 -16.78 -11.05 0.03
N LYS A 88 -17.29 -10.03 -0.69
CA LYS A 88 -18.50 -10.15 -1.53
C LYS A 88 -18.36 -11.21 -2.61
N LEU A 89 -17.16 -11.40 -3.15
CA LEU A 89 -16.87 -12.46 -4.13
C LEU A 89 -16.67 -13.86 -3.50
N GLY A 90 -16.90 -14.01 -2.19
CA GLY A 90 -16.66 -15.28 -1.47
C GLY A 90 -15.17 -15.65 -1.39
N ARG A 91 -14.27 -14.74 -1.77
CA ARG A 91 -12.83 -14.94 -1.61
C ARG A 91 -12.45 -14.62 -0.17
N THR A 92 -11.65 -15.47 0.46
CA THR A 92 -11.10 -15.15 1.78
C THR A 92 -9.97 -14.14 1.60
N PRO A 93 -10.04 -12.95 2.23
CA PRO A 93 -8.89 -12.06 2.28
C PRO A 93 -7.71 -12.85 2.88
N LYS A 94 -6.64 -13.01 2.12
CA LYS A 94 -5.44 -13.73 2.62
C LYS A 94 -4.68 -12.82 3.58
N LEU A 95 -5.30 -12.45 4.69
CA LEU A 95 -4.63 -11.83 5.82
C LEU A 95 -3.69 -12.87 6.39
N SER A 96 -2.39 -12.63 6.32
CA SER A 96 -1.42 -13.54 6.94
C SER A 96 -1.65 -13.56 8.45
N PRO A 97 -1.88 -14.74 9.08
CA PRO A 97 -2.02 -14.82 10.53
C PRO A 97 -0.77 -14.24 11.21
N ILE A 98 -0.97 -13.56 12.32
CA ILE A 98 0.14 -13.15 13.19
C ILE A 98 0.56 -14.39 13.97
N GLU A 99 1.25 -15.34 13.34
CA GLU A 99 1.83 -16.49 14.00
C GLU A 99 3.18 -16.13 14.60
N GLY A 100 3.27 -16.23 15.91
CA GLY A 100 4.50 -16.24 16.69
C GLY A 100 5.04 -14.87 17.07
N LEU A 101 5.15 -14.66 18.36
CA LEU A 101 6.02 -13.67 18.99
C LEU A 101 7.46 -13.91 18.49
N VAL A 102 7.97 -13.01 17.66
CA VAL A 102 9.40 -12.96 17.38
C VAL A 102 10.01 -12.06 18.44
N GLU A 103 10.47 -12.70 19.52
CA GLU A 103 11.37 -12.08 20.46
C GLU A 103 12.67 -11.67 19.75
N ASN A 104 13.01 -10.39 19.90
CA ASN A 104 14.35 -9.82 19.85
C ASN A 104 15.38 -10.35 18.84
N SER A 105 15.20 -10.05 17.56
CA SER A 105 16.35 -9.81 16.68
C SER A 105 15.93 -8.98 15.46
N ILE A 106 15.52 -7.73 15.73
CA ILE A 106 15.42 -6.72 14.69
C ILE A 106 16.82 -6.12 14.53
N VAL A 107 17.71 -6.89 13.92
CA VAL A 107 18.91 -6.32 13.32
C VAL A 107 18.39 -5.55 12.09
N GLU A 108 18.63 -4.25 12.10
CA GLU A 108 18.40 -3.39 10.93
C GLU A 108 19.29 -3.86 9.78
N GLU A 109 18.82 -4.79 8.98
CA GLU A 109 19.40 -5.05 7.66
C GLU A 109 18.96 -3.94 6.69
N LYS A 110 19.48 -2.73 6.91
CA LYS A 110 19.42 -1.62 5.95
C LYS A 110 20.07 -1.95 4.60
N GLY A 111 20.85 -3.02 4.52
CA GLY A 111 21.73 -3.27 3.39
C GLY A 111 21.09 -3.92 2.15
N ILE A 112 19.90 -4.51 2.21
CA ILE A 112 19.37 -5.32 1.10
C ILE A 112 18.53 -4.49 0.15
N LEU A 113 17.69 -3.58 0.66
CA LEU A 113 16.90 -2.69 -0.19
C LEU A 113 17.69 -1.49 -0.73
N ASP A 114 18.64 -0.95 0.04
CA ASP A 114 19.55 0.11 -0.44
C ASP A 114 20.44 -0.35 -1.61
N LYS A 115 20.80 -1.64 -1.65
CA LYS A 115 21.49 -2.25 -2.80
C LYS A 115 20.56 -2.47 -4.00
N LEU A 116 19.26 -2.43 -3.81
CA LEU A 116 18.24 -2.56 -4.87
C LEU A 116 17.97 -1.23 -5.61
N GLU A 117 18.41 -0.09 -5.14
CA GLU A 117 18.11 1.22 -5.73
C GLU A 117 18.79 1.54 -7.06
N GLN A 118 19.78 0.78 -7.49
CA GLN A 118 20.65 1.17 -8.64
C GLN A 118 20.38 0.51 -9.99
N ILE A 119 19.39 -0.40 -10.11
CA ILE A 119 19.20 -1.11 -11.39
C ILE A 119 17.78 -0.87 -11.88
N GLU A 120 17.52 -1.06 -13.19
CA GLU A 120 16.21 -1.16 -13.88
C GLU A 120 15.13 -1.99 -13.15
N LYS A 121 15.20 -2.02 -11.85
CA LYS A 121 14.65 -2.86 -10.80
C LYS A 121 13.20 -2.56 -10.48
N LYS A 122 12.67 -1.39 -10.86
CA LYS A 122 11.26 -1.06 -10.58
C LYS A 122 10.29 -2.07 -11.21
N GLY A 123 10.64 -2.60 -12.36
CA GLY A 123 9.86 -3.64 -13.05
C GLY A 123 9.90 -4.97 -12.30
N ILE A 124 11.09 -5.46 -11.97
CA ILE A 124 11.30 -6.75 -11.29
C ILE A 124 10.69 -6.75 -9.89
N ILE A 125 10.88 -5.67 -9.13
CA ILE A 125 10.26 -5.53 -7.80
C ILE A 125 8.74 -5.48 -7.92
N LYS A 126 8.21 -4.73 -8.90
CA LYS A 126 6.76 -4.63 -9.16
C LYS A 126 6.16 -6.00 -9.49
N GLU A 127 6.85 -6.81 -10.30
CA GLU A 127 6.48 -8.19 -10.55
C GLU A 127 6.57 -9.06 -9.29
N ALA A 128 7.69 -9.02 -8.56
CA ALA A 128 7.88 -9.82 -7.35
C ALA A 128 6.82 -9.54 -6.29
N LEU A 129 6.37 -8.29 -6.18
CA LEU A 129 5.28 -7.90 -5.27
C LEU A 129 3.94 -8.59 -5.59
N GLN A 130 3.70 -8.98 -6.84
CA GLN A 130 2.47 -9.71 -7.22
C GLN A 130 2.44 -11.14 -6.67
N PHE A 131 3.61 -11.71 -6.35
CA PHE A 131 3.73 -13.06 -5.78
C PHE A 131 3.71 -13.07 -4.25
N LEU A 132 3.75 -11.91 -3.60
CA LEU A 132 3.59 -11.84 -2.16
C LEU A 132 2.16 -12.24 -1.75
N PRO A 133 2.02 -13.04 -0.68
CA PRO A 133 0.72 -13.44 -0.18
C PRO A 133 0.03 -12.30 0.59
N GLY A 134 -1.30 -12.24 0.47
CA GLY A 134 -2.15 -11.41 1.31
C GLY A 134 -1.80 -9.93 1.28
N ASP A 135 -1.69 -9.35 2.45
CA ASP A 135 -1.43 -7.93 2.71
C ASP A 135 0.07 -7.55 2.73
N ASP A 136 0.97 -8.55 2.61
CA ASP A 136 2.42 -8.29 2.60
C ASP A 136 2.84 -7.32 1.49
N GLY A 137 2.31 -7.51 0.27
CA GLY A 137 2.57 -6.61 -0.85
C GLY A 137 2.02 -5.20 -0.63
N ILE A 138 0.91 -5.08 0.10
CA ILE A 138 0.29 -3.80 0.47
C ILE A 138 1.20 -3.07 1.45
N LEU A 139 1.64 -3.74 2.53
CA LEU A 139 2.50 -3.14 3.54
C LEU A 139 3.83 -2.64 2.94
N ILE A 140 4.44 -3.43 2.05
CA ILE A 140 5.64 -3.02 1.32
C ILE A 140 5.34 -1.78 0.46
N THR A 141 4.20 -1.77 -0.25
CA THR A 141 3.82 -0.63 -1.10
C THR A 141 3.61 0.63 -0.26
N LEU A 142 2.81 0.56 0.80
CA LEU A 142 2.52 1.70 1.64
C LEU A 142 3.79 2.29 2.28
N HIS A 143 4.73 1.44 2.70
CA HIS A 143 5.94 1.89 3.39
C HIS A 143 7.02 2.40 2.44
N TYR A 144 7.33 1.67 1.34
CA TYR A 144 8.49 1.96 0.48
C TYR A 144 8.16 2.75 -0.78
N PHE A 145 6.94 2.68 -1.29
CA PHE A 145 6.56 3.39 -2.50
C PHE A 145 5.72 4.63 -2.21
N GLU A 146 4.93 4.58 -1.14
CA GLU A 146 4.09 5.71 -0.71
C GLU A 146 4.68 6.45 0.50
N GLU A 147 5.85 6.00 0.98
CA GLU A 147 6.64 6.63 2.05
C GLU A 147 5.83 6.88 3.35
N LEU A 148 4.85 6.00 3.62
CA LEU A 148 4.06 6.11 4.83
C LEU A 148 4.83 5.59 6.05
N SER A 149 4.70 6.29 7.15
CA SER A 149 5.21 5.87 8.45
C SER A 149 4.48 4.63 8.97
N LEU A 150 5.12 3.88 9.88
CA LEU A 150 4.48 2.73 10.52
C LEU A 150 3.19 3.12 11.26
N GLN A 151 3.12 4.35 11.79
CA GLN A 151 1.93 4.88 12.44
C GLN A 151 0.78 5.07 11.44
N GLU A 152 1.02 5.72 10.30
CA GLU A 152 0.03 5.91 9.26
C GLU A 152 -0.48 4.58 8.69
N ILE A 153 0.43 3.61 8.49
CA ILE A 153 0.07 2.26 8.06
C ILE A 153 -0.81 1.57 9.12
N SER A 154 -0.45 1.70 10.41
CA SER A 154 -1.23 1.19 11.54
C SER A 154 -2.68 1.72 11.53
N GLU A 155 -2.86 2.99 11.22
CA GLU A 155 -4.17 3.64 11.10
C GLU A 155 -4.98 3.14 9.89
N ILE A 156 -4.30 2.86 8.75
CA ILE A 156 -4.94 2.35 7.54
C ILE A 156 -5.44 0.92 7.74
N VAL A 157 -4.56 0.03 8.23
CA VAL A 157 -4.88 -1.41 8.32
C VAL A 157 -5.46 -1.84 9.67
N GLU A 158 -5.61 -0.89 10.61
CA GLU A 158 -6.19 -1.06 11.96
C GLU A 158 -5.52 -2.18 12.79
N ILE A 159 -4.20 -2.26 12.72
CA ILE A 159 -3.39 -3.11 13.60
C ILE A 159 -2.37 -2.24 14.34
N ASN A 160 -1.92 -2.67 15.52
CA ASN A 160 -0.94 -1.87 16.28
C ASN A 160 0.41 -1.77 15.54
N VAL A 161 1.15 -0.70 15.81
CA VAL A 161 2.43 -0.36 15.15
C VAL A 161 3.46 -1.50 15.25
N ASN A 162 3.52 -2.18 16.38
CA ASN A 162 4.45 -3.32 16.56
C ASN A 162 4.09 -4.46 15.62
N ASN A 163 2.80 -4.74 15.42
CA ASN A 163 2.35 -5.75 14.47
C ASN A 163 2.65 -5.34 13.03
N VAL A 164 2.48 -4.05 12.67
CA VAL A 164 2.93 -3.52 11.35
C VAL A 164 4.41 -3.78 11.15
N LYS A 165 5.25 -3.47 12.15
CA LYS A 165 6.70 -3.67 12.09
C LYS A 165 7.06 -5.15 11.85
N VAL A 166 6.44 -6.07 12.59
CA VAL A 166 6.67 -7.52 12.45
C VAL A 166 6.21 -8.02 11.08
N LYS A 167 5.01 -7.62 10.64
CA LYS A 167 4.50 -8.01 9.30
C LYS A 167 5.38 -7.48 8.19
N LEU A 168 5.81 -6.23 8.26
CA LEU A 168 6.68 -5.60 7.29
C LEU A 168 8.06 -6.31 7.21
N PHE A 169 8.62 -6.70 8.35
CA PHE A 169 9.85 -7.50 8.41
C PHE A 169 9.68 -8.85 7.68
N ARG A 170 8.59 -9.56 7.96
CA ARG A 170 8.29 -10.84 7.30
C ARG A 170 8.03 -10.68 5.80
N ALA A 171 7.32 -9.63 5.42
CA ALA A 171 7.04 -9.30 4.02
C ALA A 171 8.34 -9.03 3.24
N ARG A 172 9.29 -8.29 3.83
CA ARG A 172 10.64 -8.07 3.25
C ARG A 172 11.40 -9.37 3.04
N LYS A 173 11.41 -10.25 4.06
CA LYS A 173 12.08 -11.55 3.95
C LYS A 173 11.50 -12.41 2.84
N ARG A 174 10.16 -12.44 2.72
CA ARG A 174 9.48 -13.16 1.63
C ARG A 174 9.78 -12.55 0.26
N LEU A 175 9.75 -11.21 0.16
CA LEU A 175 10.09 -10.51 -1.09
C LEU A 175 11.50 -10.84 -1.54
N HIS A 176 12.47 -10.83 -0.62
CA HIS A 176 13.85 -11.21 -0.89
C HIS A 176 13.98 -12.65 -1.42
N GLN A 177 13.28 -13.60 -0.82
CA GLN A 177 13.25 -14.99 -1.31
C GLN A 177 12.66 -15.10 -2.71
N ILE A 178 11.55 -14.37 -2.99
CA ILE A 178 10.92 -14.35 -4.32
C ILE A 178 11.88 -13.77 -5.35
N LEU A 179 12.58 -12.68 -5.01
CA LEU A 179 13.56 -12.05 -5.90
C LEU A 179 14.72 -12.99 -6.21
N ILE A 180 15.29 -13.67 -5.20
CA ILE A 180 16.36 -14.64 -5.42
C ILE A 180 15.92 -15.79 -6.33
N ASN A 181 14.72 -16.32 -6.12
CA ASN A 181 14.21 -17.44 -6.90
C ASN A 181 13.79 -17.05 -8.33
N LYS A 182 13.49 -15.78 -8.58
CA LYS A 182 13.09 -15.27 -9.90
C LYS A 182 14.22 -14.69 -10.73
N LEU A 183 15.27 -14.18 -10.07
CA LEU A 183 16.44 -13.71 -10.75
C LEU A 183 17.23 -14.94 -11.23
N GLU A 184 17.41 -15.10 -12.53
CA GLU A 184 18.24 -16.16 -13.08
C GLU A 184 19.62 -16.14 -12.41
N PRO A 185 20.25 -17.32 -12.18
CA PRO A 185 21.55 -17.44 -11.51
C PRO A 185 22.65 -16.55 -12.12
N GLU A 186 22.56 -16.26 -13.41
CA GLU A 186 23.51 -15.39 -14.14
C GLU A 186 23.46 -13.94 -13.67
N ILE A 187 22.29 -13.42 -13.30
CA ILE A 187 22.13 -12.05 -12.78
C ILE A 187 22.69 -11.98 -11.36
N ILE A 188 22.43 -13.00 -10.53
CA ILE A 188 22.96 -13.07 -9.14
C ILE A 188 24.49 -13.16 -9.15
N SER A 189 25.08 -13.94 -10.07
CA SER A 189 26.53 -14.10 -10.16
C SER A 189 27.25 -12.81 -10.62
N SER A 190 26.59 -11.96 -11.39
CA SER A 190 27.15 -10.67 -11.81
C SER A 190 27.23 -9.65 -10.67
N TYR A 191 26.40 -9.82 -9.64
CA TYR A 191 26.37 -8.95 -8.44
C TYR A 191 27.27 -9.42 -7.30
N ALA A 192 27.55 -10.73 -7.22
CA ALA A 192 28.43 -11.28 -6.20
C ALA A 192 29.92 -11.04 -6.50
N ARG A 193 30.28 -10.61 -7.74
CA ARG A 193 31.66 -10.34 -8.19
C ARG A 193 32.07 -8.87 -8.16
N ARG A 194 31.26 -7.99 -7.62
CA ARG A 194 31.59 -6.57 -7.39
C ARG A 194 31.51 -6.24 -5.90
#